data_8991d9b9e498ab103f48fa8190f8a172
#
_entry.id   8991d9b9e498ab103f48fa8190f8a172
#
_cell.length_a   1.000
_cell.length_b   1.000
_cell.length_c   1.000
_cell.angle_alpha   90.00
_cell.angle_beta   90.00
_cell.angle_gamma   90.00
#
_symmetry.space_group_name_H-M   'P 1'
#
loop_
_entity.id
_entity.type
_entity.pdbx_description
1 polymer ?
#
loop_
_entity_poly.entity_id
_entity_poly.type
_entity_poly.pdbx_seq_one_letter_code
_entity_poly.pdbx_strand_id
1 'polypeptide(L)'
;LPEQATAQELFDFCVSELTAIKDDLGTEHVFGYPNRYAACMVLAKLYLNYNAYFKTDDNSWYEKAYAEANEVIKEGGYSLAENYLDNFRQDISASPEVIFAIPLDITHASHNYLSSKAVPQSGLEAYGCTGSAQNGSCAIPQFIDTYDEEDQRLADTWAMGIQKKAVKNSDGTYTPQAGDPIPFSSDDWSGTCLLYTSDAADERS
;
A
#
# COMPACT_ATOMS: atom_id res chain seq x y z
N LEU A 1 15.05 -12.45 -31.02
CA LEU A 1 14.35 -12.16 -29.78
C LEU A 1 13.90 -13.49 -29.17
N PRO A 2 14.01 -13.70 -27.88
CA PRO A 2 13.47 -14.90 -27.24
C PRO A 2 11.96 -15.00 -27.49
N GLU A 3 11.47 -16.21 -27.58
CA GLU A 3 10.05 -16.49 -27.72
C GLU A 3 9.32 -16.11 -26.42
N GLN A 4 8.14 -15.54 -26.55
CA GLN A 4 7.34 -15.14 -25.39
C GLN A 4 6.68 -16.37 -24.78
N ALA A 5 6.87 -16.60 -23.49
CA ALA A 5 6.19 -17.67 -22.76
C ALA A 5 4.67 -17.42 -22.71
N THR A 6 3.90 -18.49 -22.71
CA THR A 6 2.46 -18.43 -22.47
C THR A 6 2.14 -18.10 -21.00
N ALA A 7 0.94 -17.63 -20.72
CA ALA A 7 0.49 -17.37 -19.35
C ALA A 7 0.57 -18.64 -18.47
N GLN A 8 0.27 -19.81 -19.04
CA GLN A 8 0.34 -21.07 -18.31
C GLN A 8 1.79 -21.44 -17.95
N GLU A 9 2.71 -21.36 -18.92
CA GLU A 9 4.13 -21.63 -18.68
C GLU A 9 4.71 -20.71 -17.61
N LEU A 10 4.34 -19.41 -17.64
CA LEU A 10 4.78 -18.47 -16.63
C LEU A 10 4.21 -18.79 -15.24
N PHE A 11 2.91 -19.13 -15.17
CA PHE A 11 2.27 -19.52 -13.91
C PHE A 11 2.92 -20.77 -13.32
N ASP A 12 3.10 -21.83 -14.14
CA ASP A 12 3.70 -23.09 -13.72
C ASP A 12 5.14 -22.88 -13.26
N PHE A 13 5.90 -22.04 -13.95
CA PHE A 13 7.24 -21.65 -13.55
C PHE A 13 7.24 -20.97 -12.18
N CYS A 14 6.40 -19.94 -11.97
CA CYS A 14 6.33 -19.23 -10.69
C CYS A 14 5.95 -20.17 -9.53
N VAL A 15 4.97 -21.04 -9.75
CA VAL A 15 4.53 -22.00 -8.72
C VAL A 15 5.63 -23.01 -8.41
N SER A 16 6.29 -23.54 -9.44
CA SER A 16 7.38 -24.55 -9.26
C SER A 16 8.55 -23.96 -8.47
N GLU A 17 9.01 -22.76 -8.83
CA GLU A 17 10.13 -22.09 -8.16
C GLU A 17 9.79 -21.76 -6.70
N LEU A 18 8.63 -21.16 -6.46
CA LEU A 18 8.20 -20.81 -5.10
C LEU A 18 8.03 -22.07 -4.22
N THR A 19 7.47 -23.12 -4.76
CA THR A 19 7.30 -24.38 -4.03
C THR A 19 8.66 -25.01 -3.72
N ALA A 20 9.61 -24.97 -4.66
CA ALA A 20 10.93 -25.55 -4.47
C ALA A 20 11.74 -24.84 -3.38
N ILE A 21 11.64 -23.48 -3.31
CA ILE A 21 12.40 -22.70 -2.31
C ILE A 21 11.69 -22.56 -0.97
N LYS A 22 10.38 -22.77 -0.91
CA LYS A 22 9.56 -22.52 0.28
C LYS A 22 10.11 -23.22 1.53
N ASP A 23 10.53 -24.47 1.41
CA ASP A 23 11.05 -25.25 2.52
C ASP A 23 12.50 -24.90 2.90
N ASP A 24 13.24 -24.31 1.98
CA ASP A 24 14.61 -23.84 2.21
C ASP A 24 14.65 -22.46 2.87
N LEU A 25 13.56 -21.68 2.73
CA LEU A 25 13.40 -20.41 3.41
C LEU A 25 13.10 -20.64 4.90
N GLY A 26 13.88 -20.04 5.78
CA GLY A 26 13.63 -20.08 7.22
C GLY A 26 12.30 -19.44 7.60
N THR A 27 11.86 -19.72 8.83
CA THR A 27 10.64 -19.13 9.42
C THR A 27 10.91 -17.84 10.19
N GLU A 28 12.18 -17.49 10.39
CA GLU A 28 12.54 -16.27 11.11
C GLU A 28 12.13 -15.02 10.37
N HIS A 29 11.60 -14.04 11.11
CA HIS A 29 11.26 -12.75 10.58
C HIS A 29 12.47 -11.81 10.66
N VAL A 30 13.14 -11.61 9.52
CA VAL A 30 14.23 -10.66 9.38
C VAL A 30 13.80 -9.58 8.38
N PHE A 31 13.71 -8.34 8.84
CA PHE A 31 13.25 -7.23 7.99
C PHE A 31 14.10 -7.11 6.72
N GLY A 32 13.41 -7.01 5.57
CA GLY A 32 14.06 -6.92 4.26
C GLY A 32 14.47 -8.27 3.64
N TYR A 33 14.28 -9.37 4.34
CA TYR A 33 14.55 -10.71 3.81
C TYR A 33 13.26 -11.52 3.71
N PRO A 34 13.01 -12.20 2.57
CA PRO A 34 11.88 -13.09 2.45
C PRO A 34 12.07 -14.32 3.31
N ASN A 35 11.01 -14.77 3.95
CA ASN A 35 10.95 -16.02 4.69
C ASN A 35 9.92 -16.97 4.04
N ARG A 36 9.72 -18.15 4.64
CA ARG A 36 8.74 -19.15 4.21
C ARG A 36 7.35 -18.56 4.00
N TYR A 37 6.91 -17.67 4.90
CA TYR A 37 5.57 -17.10 4.86
C TYR A 37 5.39 -16.05 3.75
N ALA A 38 6.46 -15.41 3.32
CA ALA A 38 6.44 -14.58 2.12
C ALA A 38 6.18 -15.42 0.86
N ALA A 39 6.82 -16.59 0.74
CA ALA A 39 6.54 -17.53 -0.34
C ALA A 39 5.10 -18.06 -0.29
N CYS A 40 4.59 -18.42 0.88
CA CYS A 40 3.19 -18.82 1.07
C CYS A 40 2.22 -17.75 0.58
N MET A 41 2.43 -16.48 0.91
CA MET A 41 1.55 -15.39 0.48
C MET A 41 1.57 -15.14 -1.03
N VAL A 42 2.74 -15.30 -1.67
CA VAL A 42 2.81 -15.20 -3.14
C VAL A 42 2.09 -16.37 -3.80
N LEU A 43 2.29 -17.61 -3.30
CA LEU A 43 1.56 -18.79 -3.77
C LEU A 43 0.05 -18.63 -3.57
N ALA A 44 -0.39 -18.18 -2.38
CA ALA A 44 -1.80 -17.92 -2.12
C ALA A 44 -2.41 -16.95 -3.13
N LYS A 45 -1.71 -15.86 -3.47
CA LYS A 45 -2.17 -14.89 -4.48
C LYS A 45 -2.23 -15.49 -5.88
N LEU A 46 -1.25 -16.28 -6.27
CA LEU A 46 -1.25 -16.97 -7.57
C LEU A 46 -2.44 -17.93 -7.68
N TYR A 47 -2.66 -18.77 -6.68
CA TYR A 47 -3.76 -19.72 -6.65
C TYR A 47 -5.13 -19.05 -6.60
N LEU A 48 -5.29 -18.00 -5.78
CA LEU A 48 -6.55 -17.24 -5.68
C LEU A 48 -7.00 -16.65 -7.02
N ASN A 49 -6.04 -16.23 -7.83
CA ASN A 49 -6.30 -15.57 -9.10
C ASN A 49 -6.28 -16.53 -10.31
N TYR A 50 -6.02 -17.81 -10.13
CA TYR A 50 -5.92 -18.77 -11.23
C TYR A 50 -7.14 -18.74 -12.14
N ASN A 51 -8.33 -18.84 -11.56
CA ASN A 51 -9.58 -18.87 -12.34
C ASN A 51 -9.80 -17.58 -13.14
N ALA A 52 -9.35 -16.43 -12.64
CA ALA A 52 -9.39 -15.17 -13.36
C ALA A 52 -8.39 -15.13 -14.52
N TYR A 53 -7.17 -15.63 -14.31
CA TYR A 53 -6.14 -15.66 -15.35
C TYR A 53 -6.49 -16.59 -16.53
N PHE A 54 -7.07 -17.73 -16.22
CA PHE A 54 -7.33 -18.79 -17.22
C PHE A 54 -8.80 -18.92 -17.58
N LYS A 55 -9.70 -18.08 -17.05
CA LYS A 55 -11.14 -18.10 -17.29
C LYS A 55 -11.76 -19.46 -17.02
N THR A 56 -11.35 -20.08 -15.92
CA THR A 56 -11.87 -21.36 -15.42
C THR A 56 -12.72 -21.15 -14.17
N ASP A 57 -13.41 -22.21 -13.72
CA ASP A 57 -14.23 -22.23 -12.51
C ASP A 57 -13.93 -23.51 -11.72
N ASP A 58 -12.68 -23.59 -11.22
CA ASP A 58 -12.18 -24.74 -10.46
C ASP A 58 -11.90 -24.34 -9.02
N ASN A 59 -12.73 -24.79 -8.11
CA ASN A 59 -12.63 -24.49 -6.68
C ASN A 59 -11.36 -25.06 -6.03
N SER A 60 -10.70 -26.04 -6.62
CA SER A 60 -9.46 -26.61 -6.06
C SER A 60 -8.35 -25.57 -5.93
N TRP A 61 -8.35 -24.53 -6.73
CA TRP A 61 -7.40 -23.44 -6.64
C TRP A 61 -7.66 -22.54 -5.44
N TYR A 62 -8.91 -22.32 -5.06
CA TYR A 62 -9.23 -21.60 -3.82
C TYR A 62 -8.85 -22.42 -2.58
N GLU A 63 -8.95 -23.74 -2.62
CA GLU A 63 -8.49 -24.61 -1.54
C GLU A 63 -6.97 -24.52 -1.36
N LYS A 64 -6.21 -24.51 -2.46
CA LYS A 64 -4.76 -24.29 -2.42
C LYS A 64 -4.42 -22.91 -1.85
N ALA A 65 -5.10 -21.86 -2.31
CA ALA A 65 -4.89 -20.50 -1.80
C ALA A 65 -5.18 -20.41 -0.29
N TYR A 66 -6.28 -21.04 0.15
CA TYR A 66 -6.62 -21.13 1.56
C TYR A 66 -5.55 -21.86 2.39
N ALA A 67 -5.03 -22.97 1.88
CA ALA A 67 -4.01 -23.75 2.58
C ALA A 67 -2.75 -22.90 2.84
N GLU A 68 -2.24 -22.20 1.83
CA GLU A 68 -1.06 -21.33 1.97
C GLU A 68 -1.32 -20.15 2.92
N ALA A 69 -2.45 -19.46 2.79
CA ALA A 69 -2.80 -18.35 3.68
C ALA A 69 -3.00 -18.82 5.13
N ASN A 70 -3.59 -19.99 5.33
CA ASN A 70 -3.84 -20.55 6.65
C ASN A 70 -2.56 -20.99 7.35
N GLU A 71 -1.54 -21.42 6.61
CA GLU A 71 -0.20 -21.68 7.17
C GLU A 71 0.39 -20.39 7.76
N VAL A 72 0.30 -19.27 7.05
CA VAL A 72 0.76 -17.96 7.55
C VAL A 72 0.02 -17.55 8.82
N ILE A 73 -1.32 -17.70 8.84
CA ILE A 73 -2.15 -17.33 9.98
C ILE A 73 -1.83 -18.17 11.22
N LYS A 74 -1.62 -19.47 11.06
CA LYS A 74 -1.45 -20.39 12.20
C LYS A 74 -0.01 -20.46 12.69
N GLU A 75 0.95 -20.36 11.80
CA GLU A 75 2.34 -20.69 12.08
C GLU A 75 3.27 -19.48 11.94
N GLY A 76 2.83 -18.41 11.24
CA GLY A 76 3.68 -17.26 10.93
C GLY A 76 3.95 -16.32 12.10
N GLY A 77 3.13 -16.38 13.16
CA GLY A 77 3.28 -15.49 14.31
C GLY A 77 2.92 -14.03 14.04
N TYR A 78 2.30 -13.75 12.89
CA TYR A 78 1.85 -12.40 12.52
C TYR A 78 0.51 -12.08 13.19
N SER A 79 0.29 -10.78 13.42
CA SER A 79 -0.97 -10.27 13.94
C SER A 79 -1.27 -8.91 13.32
N LEU A 80 -2.55 -8.51 13.33
CA LEU A 80 -2.90 -7.16 12.87
C LEU A 80 -2.27 -6.11 13.80
N ALA A 81 -1.77 -5.03 13.22
CA ALA A 81 -1.32 -3.87 13.97
C ALA A 81 -2.50 -3.21 14.69
N GLU A 82 -2.25 -2.62 15.86
CA GLU A 82 -3.29 -1.93 16.63
C GLU A 82 -3.85 -0.72 15.86
N ASN A 83 -2.95 0.01 15.18
CA ASN A 83 -3.35 1.12 14.31
C ASN A 83 -2.95 0.82 12.88
N TYR A 84 -3.87 1.03 11.95
CA TYR A 84 -3.65 0.80 10.52
C TYR A 84 -2.42 1.54 9.98
N LEU A 85 -2.24 2.82 10.38
CA LEU A 85 -1.13 3.66 9.93
C LEU A 85 0.26 3.15 10.36
N ASP A 86 0.36 2.31 11.39
CA ASP A 86 1.65 1.80 11.85
C ASP A 86 2.36 0.94 10.78
N ASN A 87 1.59 0.39 9.83
CA ASN A 87 2.12 -0.37 8.70
C ASN A 87 2.68 0.52 7.57
N PHE A 88 2.49 1.84 7.64
CA PHE A 88 2.88 2.79 6.58
C PHE A 88 3.84 3.87 7.06
N ARG A 89 4.39 3.72 8.25
CA ARG A 89 5.41 4.64 8.78
C ARG A 89 6.72 4.52 8.01
N GLN A 90 7.62 5.47 8.21
CA GLN A 90 8.96 5.44 7.62
C GLN A 90 9.75 4.19 8.04
N ASP A 91 9.63 3.79 9.29
CA ASP A 91 10.20 2.54 9.82
C ASP A 91 9.07 1.60 10.24
N ILE A 92 8.91 0.53 9.49
CA ILE A 92 7.95 -0.55 9.71
C ILE A 92 8.62 -1.85 10.15
N SER A 93 9.90 -1.82 10.50
CA SER A 93 10.68 -3.02 10.87
C SER A 93 10.13 -3.76 12.08
N ALA A 94 9.42 -3.05 12.97
CA ALA A 94 8.76 -3.60 14.15
C ALA A 94 7.27 -3.91 13.95
N SER A 95 6.71 -3.74 12.74
CA SER A 95 5.30 -4.05 12.51
C SER A 95 5.02 -5.54 12.70
N PRO A 96 4.01 -5.91 13.50
CA PRO A 96 3.61 -7.31 13.67
C PRO A 96 2.84 -7.86 12.47
N GLU A 97 2.40 -7.01 11.54
CA GLU A 97 1.54 -7.36 10.42
C GLU A 97 2.32 -7.55 9.11
N VAL A 98 3.44 -6.85 8.95
CA VAL A 98 4.21 -6.88 7.70
C VAL A 98 4.98 -8.19 7.57
N ILE A 99 4.62 -9.00 6.59
CA ILE A 99 5.24 -10.30 6.31
C ILE A 99 6.57 -10.11 5.58
N PHE A 100 6.61 -9.23 4.58
CA PHE A 100 7.80 -8.92 3.81
C PHE A 100 7.74 -7.49 3.27
N ALA A 101 8.83 -6.78 3.38
CA ALA A 101 9.00 -5.45 2.80
C ALA A 101 10.37 -5.34 2.14
N ILE A 102 10.42 -4.61 1.04
CA ILE A 102 11.67 -4.25 0.38
C ILE A 102 12.13 -2.92 0.97
N PRO A 103 13.21 -2.90 1.77
CA PRO A 103 13.71 -1.66 2.35
C PRO A 103 14.27 -0.75 1.26
N LEU A 104 13.84 0.51 1.30
CA LEU A 104 14.34 1.55 0.44
C LEU A 104 15.03 2.61 1.31
N ASP A 105 16.23 3.00 0.93
CA ASP A 105 16.99 4.05 1.62
C ASP A 105 17.65 4.99 0.62
N ILE A 106 18.03 6.17 1.09
CA ILE A 106 18.60 7.21 0.23
C ILE A 106 19.97 6.83 -0.34
N THR A 107 20.67 5.88 0.26
CA THR A 107 22.04 5.51 -0.11
C THR A 107 22.10 4.37 -1.11
N HIS A 108 21.28 3.34 -0.91
CA HIS A 108 21.39 2.07 -1.65
C HIS A 108 20.24 1.85 -2.62
N ALA A 109 19.04 2.33 -2.30
CA ALA A 109 17.83 2.11 -3.08
C ALA A 109 16.88 3.30 -2.98
N SER A 110 17.29 4.45 -3.54
CA SER A 110 16.68 5.77 -3.31
C SER A 110 15.36 6.04 -4.04
N HIS A 111 14.81 5.09 -4.79
CA HIS A 111 13.71 5.37 -5.73
C HIS A 111 12.37 4.82 -5.26
N ASN A 112 11.80 5.37 -4.18
CA ASN A 112 10.40 5.15 -3.85
C ASN A 112 9.53 6.32 -4.32
N TYR A 113 8.98 6.23 -5.52
CA TYR A 113 8.12 7.27 -6.09
C TYR A 113 6.64 7.15 -5.71
N LEU A 114 6.22 6.11 -5.01
CA LEU A 114 4.79 5.87 -4.74
C LEU A 114 4.18 6.98 -3.90
N SER A 115 4.87 7.44 -2.86
CA SER A 115 4.40 8.54 -2.01
C SER A 115 4.30 9.86 -2.78
N SER A 116 5.28 10.17 -3.63
CA SER A 116 5.29 11.41 -4.41
C SER A 116 4.24 11.43 -5.51
N LYS A 117 3.82 10.27 -6.02
CA LYS A 117 2.79 10.18 -7.07
C LYS A 117 1.40 10.54 -6.59
N ALA A 118 1.08 10.19 -5.35
CA ALA A 118 -0.25 10.38 -4.78
C ALA A 118 -0.44 11.76 -4.12
N VAL A 119 0.66 12.49 -3.87
CA VAL A 119 0.59 13.78 -3.18
C VAL A 119 0.65 14.92 -4.20
N PRO A 120 -0.29 15.89 -4.16
CA PRO A 120 -0.20 17.12 -4.92
C PRO A 120 0.92 18.02 -4.35
N GLN A 121 1.48 18.93 -5.19
CA GLN A 121 2.56 19.80 -4.77
C GLN A 121 2.18 20.66 -3.55
N SER A 122 0.96 21.21 -3.53
CA SER A 122 0.41 21.94 -2.39
C SER A 122 0.24 21.07 -1.13
N GLY A 123 0.03 19.78 -1.29
CA GLY A 123 -0.10 18.83 -0.18
C GLY A 123 1.20 18.61 0.59
N LEU A 124 2.36 18.89 0.01
CA LEU A 124 3.65 18.79 0.74
C LEU A 124 3.69 19.70 1.96
N GLU A 125 3.08 20.89 1.88
CA GLU A 125 3.01 21.82 3.01
C GLU A 125 2.21 21.26 4.18
N ALA A 126 1.22 20.40 3.92
CA ALA A 126 0.39 19.79 4.97
C ALA A 126 1.16 18.79 5.83
N TYR A 127 2.22 18.22 5.29
CA TYR A 127 3.02 17.19 5.95
C TYR A 127 4.43 17.67 6.32
N GLY A 128 4.77 18.93 6.05
CA GLY A 128 6.11 19.45 6.28
C GLY A 128 7.18 18.82 5.40
N CYS A 129 6.78 18.28 4.25
CA CYS A 129 7.67 17.65 3.30
C CYS A 129 8.29 18.68 2.36
N THR A 130 9.52 18.42 1.94
CA THR A 130 10.24 19.20 0.93
C THR A 130 10.48 18.36 -0.31
N GLY A 131 10.61 19.00 -1.47
CA GLY A 131 10.88 18.31 -2.73
C GLY A 131 9.79 18.57 -3.77
N SER A 132 9.59 17.61 -4.67
CA SER A 132 8.56 17.68 -5.70
C SER A 132 7.56 16.54 -5.56
N ALA A 133 6.29 16.87 -5.64
CA ALA A 133 5.19 15.94 -5.74
C ALA A 133 4.73 15.85 -7.21
N GLN A 134 4.20 14.70 -7.60
CA GLN A 134 3.85 14.44 -9.01
C GLN A 134 2.36 14.57 -9.30
N ASN A 135 1.50 14.52 -8.26
CA ASN A 135 0.04 14.58 -8.42
C ASN A 135 -0.49 13.63 -9.52
N GLY A 136 0.07 12.43 -9.59
CA GLY A 136 -0.18 11.49 -10.68
C GLY A 136 -1.26 10.46 -10.43
N SER A 137 -1.75 10.35 -9.20
CA SER A 137 -2.74 9.33 -8.82
C SER A 137 -3.68 9.88 -7.75
N CYS A 138 -4.98 9.71 -7.97
CA CYS A 138 -6.01 10.03 -6.99
C CYS A 138 -7.08 8.94 -6.98
N ALA A 139 -7.84 8.86 -5.90
CA ALA A 139 -9.00 8.00 -5.86
C ALA A 139 -10.12 8.57 -6.71
N ILE A 140 -10.89 7.67 -7.31
CA ILE A 140 -12.19 8.05 -7.88
C ILE A 140 -13.22 8.14 -6.75
N PRO A 141 -14.16 9.06 -6.83
CA PRO A 141 -15.16 9.31 -5.80
C PRO A 141 -15.94 8.07 -5.38
N GLN A 142 -16.41 7.35 -6.38
CA GLN A 142 -17.20 6.13 -6.17
C GLN A 142 -16.45 5.07 -5.34
N PHE A 143 -15.11 5.08 -5.38
CA PHE A 143 -14.31 4.20 -4.53
C PHE A 143 -14.30 4.68 -3.08
N ILE A 144 -14.20 5.99 -2.84
CA ILE A 144 -14.30 6.57 -1.50
C ILE A 144 -15.67 6.26 -0.89
N ASP A 145 -16.74 6.35 -1.66
CA ASP A 145 -18.11 6.05 -1.23
C ASP A 145 -18.33 4.56 -0.85
N THR A 146 -17.39 3.68 -1.14
CA THR A 146 -17.46 2.25 -0.72
C THR A 146 -17.00 2.01 0.70
N TYR A 147 -16.34 2.98 1.32
CA TYR A 147 -15.93 2.85 2.72
C TYR A 147 -17.12 3.03 3.66
N ASP A 148 -17.11 2.30 4.76
CA ASP A 148 -17.96 2.59 5.90
C ASP A 148 -17.47 3.88 6.58
N GLU A 149 -18.37 4.73 7.03
CA GLU A 149 -18.00 6.00 7.70
C GLU A 149 -17.22 5.78 9.01
N GLU A 150 -17.42 4.62 9.66
CA GLU A 150 -16.70 4.22 10.87
C GLU A 150 -15.35 3.53 10.56
N ASP A 151 -15.04 3.27 9.29
CA ASP A 151 -13.78 2.64 8.91
C ASP A 151 -12.63 3.63 9.06
N GLN A 152 -11.78 3.39 10.06
CA GLN A 152 -10.60 4.23 10.33
C GLN A 152 -9.70 4.39 9.10
N ARG A 153 -9.63 3.41 8.22
CA ARG A 153 -8.83 3.47 6.99
C ARG A 153 -9.28 4.58 6.05
N LEU A 154 -10.55 4.99 6.13
CA LEU A 154 -11.04 6.13 5.33
C LEU A 154 -10.28 7.41 5.68
N ALA A 155 -10.26 7.77 6.96
CA ALA A 155 -9.57 8.98 7.43
C ALA A 155 -8.04 8.86 7.35
N ASP A 156 -7.50 7.66 7.55
CA ASP A 156 -6.06 7.41 7.57
C ASP A 156 -5.43 7.37 6.18
N THR A 157 -6.19 6.92 5.17
CA THR A 157 -5.66 6.76 3.79
C THR A 157 -5.88 8.01 2.93
N TRP A 158 -6.99 8.71 3.13
CA TRP A 158 -7.43 9.76 2.22
C TRP A 158 -7.41 11.14 2.87
N ALA A 159 -6.65 12.06 2.27
CA ALA A 159 -6.66 13.46 2.67
C ALA A 159 -7.96 14.11 2.15
N MET A 160 -8.96 14.20 3.03
CA MET A 160 -10.28 14.77 2.71
C MET A 160 -10.48 16.12 3.40
N GLY A 161 -11.28 16.98 2.78
CA GLY A 161 -11.62 18.29 3.34
C GLY A 161 -10.48 19.30 3.29
N ILE A 162 -10.61 20.38 4.07
CA ILE A 162 -9.63 21.48 4.09
C ILE A 162 -8.33 21.00 4.70
N GLN A 163 -7.26 21.03 3.92
CA GLN A 163 -5.92 20.69 4.37
C GLN A 163 -5.28 21.92 5.06
N LYS A 164 -4.48 21.67 6.10
CA LYS A 164 -3.76 22.72 6.83
C LYS A 164 -2.27 22.51 6.72
N LYS A 165 -1.50 23.60 6.80
CA LYS A 165 -0.03 23.55 6.79
C LYS A 165 0.49 22.80 8.02
N ALA A 166 1.61 22.11 7.84
CA ALA A 166 2.34 21.57 8.98
C ALA A 166 3.02 22.69 9.77
N VAL A 167 3.08 22.53 11.08
CA VAL A 167 3.78 23.45 11.98
C VAL A 167 5.13 22.85 12.37
N LYS A 168 6.19 23.61 12.16
CA LYS A 168 7.54 23.20 12.56
C LYS A 168 7.72 23.36 14.07
N ASN A 169 8.15 22.31 14.73
CA ASN A 169 8.41 22.25 16.16
C ASN A 169 9.82 22.78 16.49
N SER A 170 10.08 23.07 17.76
CA SER A 170 11.35 23.55 18.26
C SER A 170 12.51 22.54 18.09
N ASP A 171 12.19 21.24 18.03
CA ASP A 171 13.14 20.14 17.80
C ASP A 171 13.43 19.88 16.32
N GLY A 172 12.82 20.67 15.43
CA GLY A 172 12.98 20.55 13.98
C GLY A 172 12.01 19.58 13.30
N THR A 173 11.21 18.84 14.06
CA THR A 173 10.12 18.00 13.53
C THR A 173 8.95 18.83 13.05
N TYR A 174 7.98 18.20 12.39
CA TYR A 174 6.76 18.84 11.96
C TYR A 174 5.53 18.16 12.57
N THR A 175 4.55 18.98 13.00
CA THR A 175 3.21 18.50 13.33
C THR A 175 2.34 18.71 12.10
N PRO A 176 1.90 17.62 11.42
CA PRO A 176 1.04 17.72 10.25
C PRO A 176 -0.31 18.38 10.56
N GLN A 177 -0.89 19.07 9.58
CA GLN A 177 -2.24 19.61 9.63
C GLN A 177 -2.54 20.56 10.81
N ALA A 178 -1.52 21.15 11.44
CA ALA A 178 -1.67 21.92 12.69
C ALA A 178 -1.71 23.46 12.49
N GLY A 179 -1.40 23.93 11.28
CA GLY A 179 -1.30 25.36 10.96
C GLY A 179 -2.51 25.94 10.25
N ASP A 180 -2.26 26.99 9.48
CA ASP A 180 -3.28 27.68 8.68
C ASP A 180 -3.78 26.80 7.52
N PRO A 181 -5.03 27.02 7.08
CA PRO A 181 -5.54 26.35 5.88
C PRO A 181 -4.66 26.62 4.64
N ILE A 182 -4.46 25.60 3.83
CA ILE A 182 -3.77 25.73 2.56
C ILE A 182 -4.79 26.33 1.56
N PRO A 183 -4.52 27.51 0.97
CA PRO A 183 -5.41 28.09 0.00
C PRO A 183 -5.41 27.24 -1.28
N PHE A 184 -6.60 27.00 -1.80
CA PHE A 184 -6.81 26.35 -3.08
C PHE A 184 -6.70 27.34 -4.23
N SER A 185 -5.99 26.96 -5.28
CA SER A 185 -6.08 27.61 -6.59
C SER A 185 -6.84 26.70 -7.53
N SER A 186 -7.91 27.20 -8.15
CA SER A 186 -8.65 26.47 -9.18
C SER A 186 -7.80 26.15 -10.42
N ASP A 187 -6.69 26.84 -10.58
CA ASP A 187 -5.74 26.66 -11.69
C ASP A 187 -4.60 25.69 -11.34
N ASP A 188 -4.53 25.27 -10.09
CA ASP A 188 -3.55 24.28 -9.64
C ASP A 188 -4.06 22.87 -9.97
N TRP A 189 -3.35 22.17 -10.82
CA TRP A 189 -3.61 20.78 -11.17
C TRP A 189 -3.73 19.91 -9.92
N SER A 190 -2.97 20.23 -8.91
CA SER A 190 -3.02 19.59 -7.60
C SER A 190 -4.35 19.83 -6.89
N GLY A 191 -5.03 20.91 -7.18
CA GLY A 191 -6.36 21.22 -6.67
C GLY A 191 -7.44 20.21 -7.04
N THR A 192 -7.28 19.49 -8.15
CA THR A 192 -8.33 18.62 -8.67
C THR A 192 -8.62 17.42 -7.73
N CYS A 193 -7.61 16.84 -7.11
CA CYS A 193 -7.81 15.75 -6.15
C CYS A 193 -8.37 16.24 -4.81
N LEU A 194 -8.00 17.45 -4.40
CA LEU A 194 -8.46 18.03 -3.13
C LEU A 194 -9.79 18.78 -3.31
N LEU A 195 -10.04 19.42 -4.48
CA LEU A 195 -11.33 20.05 -4.83
C LEU A 195 -12.46 19.02 -4.79
N TYR A 196 -12.19 17.82 -5.23
CA TYR A 196 -13.18 16.78 -5.20
C TYR A 196 -13.64 16.46 -3.76
N THR A 197 -12.73 16.51 -2.79
CA THR A 197 -13.03 16.24 -1.38
C THR A 197 -13.69 17.44 -0.67
N SER A 198 -13.44 18.70 -1.11
CA SER A 198 -14.04 19.89 -0.50
C SER A 198 -15.40 20.25 -1.08
N ASP A 199 -15.54 20.23 -2.42
CA ASP A 199 -16.78 20.62 -3.07
C ASP A 199 -17.88 19.55 -2.97
N ALA A 200 -17.51 18.26 -2.97
CA ALA A 200 -18.48 17.20 -2.77
C ALA A 200 -19.08 17.18 -1.34
N ALA A 201 -18.40 17.74 -0.36
CA ALA A 201 -18.93 17.88 1.00
C ALA A 201 -19.95 19.02 1.09
N ASP A 202 -19.76 20.10 0.31
CA ASP A 202 -20.67 21.25 0.27
C ASP A 202 -21.96 20.98 -0.53
N GLU A 203 -21.90 20.12 -1.53
CA GLU A 203 -23.08 19.75 -2.34
C GLU A 203 -23.99 18.69 -1.67
N ARG A 204 -23.53 18.05 -0.60
CA ARG A 204 -24.28 17.06 0.17
C ARG A 204 -24.96 17.61 1.44
N SER A 205 -24.86 18.92 1.71
CA SER A 205 -25.48 19.59 2.86
C SER A 205 -26.86 20.19 2.56
#